data_5eed0b0ac3540d6c3fed4811fd7ee8f7
#
_entry.id   5eed0b0ac3540d6c3fed4811fd7ee8f7
#
_cell.length_a   1.000
_cell.length_b   1.000
_cell.length_c   1.000
_cell.angle_alpha   90.00
_cell.angle_beta   90.00
_cell.angle_gamma   90.00
#
_symmetry.space_group_name_H-M   'P 1'
#
loop_
_entity.id
_entity.type
_entity.pdbx_description
1 polymer ?
#
loop_
_entity_poly.entity_id
_entity_poly.type
_entity_poly.pdbx_seq_one_letter_code
_entity_poly.pdbx_strand_id
1 'polypeptide(L)'
;PAVLEMKEKLDAADIDNQWPALCNAAGQAFCNASPFLLKDLTSRAKKQTLKADFEAYLDGFSPNVKEILEKFKFRNQIDTMIEADILGAVIEKFVSSDINLSPNPIYKDEEKTILKHPGLDNHGMGTIFEELIRRFNEENNEEAGEHWTPRDVVELMADLIFMPIADQIKDATYSCYDGACGTGGMLTVAQERLQTLAARR
;
A
#
# COMPACT_ATOMS: atom_id res chain seq x y z
N PRO A 1 -5.74 -16.48 5.61
CA PRO A 1 -6.61 -17.63 5.93
C PRO A 1 -8.09 -17.31 5.72
N ALA A 2 -8.65 -16.26 6.40
CA ALA A 2 -10.07 -15.93 6.35
C ALA A 2 -10.64 -15.72 4.93
N VAL A 3 -9.87 -15.11 4.03
CA VAL A 3 -10.26 -14.90 2.62
C VAL A 3 -10.39 -16.23 1.88
N LEU A 4 -9.45 -17.16 2.07
CA LEU A 4 -9.47 -18.47 1.41
C LEU A 4 -10.60 -19.35 1.95
N GLU A 5 -10.81 -19.36 3.26
CA GLU A 5 -11.95 -20.06 3.87
C GLU A 5 -13.29 -19.51 3.38
N MET A 6 -13.39 -18.19 3.24
CA MET A 6 -14.60 -17.57 2.66
C MET A 6 -14.76 -17.94 1.19
N LYS A 7 -13.67 -17.94 0.42
CA LYS A 7 -13.68 -18.33 -0.98
C LYS A 7 -14.19 -19.76 -1.18
N GLU A 8 -13.70 -20.72 -0.40
CA GLU A 8 -14.17 -22.11 -0.46
C GLU A 8 -15.68 -22.24 -0.21
N LYS A 9 -16.22 -21.48 0.76
CA LYS A 9 -17.66 -21.46 1.05
C LYS A 9 -18.47 -20.86 -0.10
N LEU A 10 -17.96 -19.79 -0.73
CA LEU A 10 -18.64 -19.14 -1.85
C LEU A 10 -18.58 -19.98 -3.12
N ASP A 11 -17.45 -20.66 -3.38
CA ASP A 11 -17.31 -21.60 -4.48
C ASP A 11 -18.26 -22.78 -4.32
N ALA A 12 -18.40 -23.33 -3.11
CA ALA A 12 -19.36 -24.40 -2.81
C ALA A 12 -20.82 -23.98 -2.93
N ALA A 13 -21.12 -22.70 -2.80
CA ALA A 13 -22.46 -22.11 -2.95
C ALA A 13 -22.75 -21.58 -4.35
N ASP A 14 -21.82 -21.74 -5.31
CA ASP A 14 -21.93 -21.30 -6.72
C ASP A 14 -22.27 -19.80 -6.86
N ILE A 15 -21.61 -18.96 -6.07
CA ILE A 15 -21.84 -17.51 -6.06
C ILE A 15 -20.90 -16.82 -7.05
N ASP A 16 -21.46 -16.15 -8.07
CA ASP A 16 -20.71 -15.50 -9.15
C ASP A 16 -19.89 -14.28 -8.68
N ASN A 17 -20.52 -13.37 -7.94
CA ASN A 17 -19.83 -12.15 -7.48
C ASN A 17 -19.33 -12.29 -6.03
N GLN A 18 -18.15 -12.84 -5.87
CA GLN A 18 -17.56 -13.15 -4.56
C GLN A 18 -16.80 -11.98 -3.92
N TRP A 19 -16.35 -10.98 -4.71
CA TRP A 19 -15.42 -9.96 -4.26
C TRP A 19 -15.89 -9.14 -3.04
N PRO A 20 -17.17 -8.72 -2.94
CA PRO A 20 -17.62 -7.99 -1.75
C PRO A 20 -17.48 -8.79 -0.46
N ALA A 21 -17.81 -10.10 -0.50
CA ALA A 21 -17.70 -10.98 0.66
C ALA A 21 -16.24 -11.29 0.99
N LEU A 22 -15.37 -11.47 0.00
CA LEU A 22 -13.94 -11.70 0.18
C LEU A 22 -13.24 -10.47 0.77
N CYS A 23 -13.55 -9.26 0.28
CA CYS A 23 -13.02 -8.01 0.84
C CYS A 23 -13.52 -7.78 2.27
N ASN A 24 -14.78 -8.11 2.55
CA ASN A 24 -15.30 -8.04 3.92
C ASN A 24 -14.59 -9.03 4.86
N ALA A 25 -14.33 -10.26 4.41
CA ALA A 25 -13.54 -11.25 5.16
C ALA A 25 -12.09 -10.80 5.39
N ALA A 26 -11.52 -10.00 4.47
CA ALA A 26 -10.22 -9.38 4.63
C ALA A 26 -10.23 -8.18 5.59
N GLY A 27 -11.41 -7.59 5.88
CA GLY A 27 -11.54 -6.33 6.63
C GLY A 27 -10.94 -5.12 5.91
N GLN A 28 -10.85 -5.17 4.57
CA GLN A 28 -10.21 -4.15 3.74
C GLN A 28 -11.04 -3.91 2.47
N ALA A 29 -10.82 -2.75 1.82
CA ALA A 29 -11.44 -2.44 0.53
C ALA A 29 -10.91 -3.30 -0.64
N PHE A 30 -9.91 -4.14 -0.38
CA PHE A 30 -9.32 -5.06 -1.34
C PHE A 30 -8.91 -6.37 -0.65
N CYS A 31 -8.71 -7.41 -1.43
CA CYS A 31 -8.23 -8.70 -0.94
C CYS A 31 -7.41 -9.43 -2.00
N ASN A 32 -6.72 -10.47 -1.56
CA ASN A 32 -6.06 -11.43 -2.44
C ASN A 32 -6.58 -12.83 -2.12
N ALA A 33 -7.17 -13.48 -3.11
CA ALA A 33 -7.70 -14.84 -3.04
C ALA A 33 -6.80 -15.87 -3.77
N SER A 34 -5.54 -15.53 -4.01
CA SER A 34 -4.53 -16.45 -4.54
C SER A 34 -4.29 -17.61 -3.57
N PRO A 35 -4.05 -18.82 -4.06
CA PRO A 35 -3.62 -19.94 -3.22
C PRO A 35 -2.20 -19.78 -2.68
N PHE A 36 -1.43 -18.83 -3.24
CA PHE A 36 -0.06 -18.55 -2.83
C PHE A 36 0.02 -17.40 -1.86
N LEU A 37 0.85 -17.53 -0.82
CA LEU A 37 1.34 -16.39 -0.06
C LEU A 37 2.66 -15.92 -0.68
N LEU A 38 2.92 -14.62 -0.62
CA LEU A 38 4.16 -14.07 -1.20
C LEU A 38 5.42 -14.75 -0.61
N LYS A 39 5.40 -15.10 0.67
CA LYS A 39 6.49 -15.83 1.34
C LYS A 39 6.72 -17.25 0.78
N ASP A 40 5.69 -17.90 0.24
CA ASP A 40 5.83 -19.25 -0.29
C ASP A 40 6.59 -19.27 -1.61
N LEU A 41 6.61 -18.13 -2.32
CA LEU A 41 7.31 -17.95 -3.58
C LEU A 41 8.82 -17.92 -3.42
N THR A 42 9.33 -17.52 -2.26
CA THR A 42 10.78 -17.48 -1.98
C THR A 42 11.41 -18.86 -1.96
N SER A 43 10.65 -19.91 -1.61
CA SER A 43 11.13 -21.30 -1.57
C SER A 43 11.13 -21.98 -2.95
N ARG A 44 10.53 -21.36 -3.97
CA ARG A 44 10.36 -21.91 -5.31
C ARG A 44 11.43 -21.42 -6.29
N ALA A 45 12.68 -21.83 -6.05
CA ALA A 45 13.90 -21.30 -6.68
C ALA A 45 14.08 -21.53 -8.18
N LYS A 46 13.11 -22.13 -8.92
CA LYS A 46 13.22 -22.29 -10.37
C LYS A 46 12.59 -21.09 -11.08
N LYS A 47 13.40 -20.32 -11.82
CA LYS A 47 13.01 -19.07 -12.51
C LYS A 47 11.68 -19.12 -13.26
N GLN A 48 11.39 -20.19 -14.01
CA GLN A 48 10.15 -20.30 -14.79
C GLN A 48 8.91 -20.51 -13.92
N THR A 49 9.01 -21.29 -12.86
CA THR A 49 7.93 -21.47 -11.89
C THR A 49 7.70 -20.22 -11.07
N LEU A 50 8.74 -19.48 -10.68
CA LEU A 50 8.62 -18.26 -9.89
C LEU A 50 7.82 -17.18 -10.64
N LYS A 51 8.08 -16.98 -11.94
CA LYS A 51 7.32 -16.03 -12.77
C LYS A 51 5.83 -16.39 -12.77
N ALA A 52 5.51 -17.62 -13.15
CA ALA A 52 4.12 -18.08 -13.25
C ALA A 52 3.39 -18.01 -11.90
N ASP A 53 4.05 -18.42 -10.83
CA ASP A 53 3.48 -18.39 -9.47
C ASP A 53 3.27 -16.94 -8.98
N PHE A 54 4.19 -16.02 -9.33
CA PHE A 54 4.05 -14.61 -8.98
C PHE A 54 2.93 -13.94 -9.80
N GLU A 55 2.81 -14.23 -11.08
CA GLU A 55 1.68 -13.78 -11.90
C GLU A 55 0.35 -14.31 -11.36
N ALA A 56 0.28 -15.59 -10.99
CA ALA A 56 -0.91 -16.18 -10.38
C ALA A 56 -1.24 -15.54 -9.00
N TYR A 57 -0.21 -15.16 -8.22
CA TYR A 57 -0.40 -14.39 -7.00
C TYR A 57 -1.02 -13.02 -7.29
N LEU A 58 -0.56 -12.30 -8.32
CA LEU A 58 -1.12 -11.01 -8.73
C LEU A 58 -2.56 -11.16 -9.27
N ASP A 59 -2.85 -12.26 -9.97
CA ASP A 59 -4.21 -12.58 -10.45
C ASP A 59 -5.21 -12.86 -9.33
N GLY A 60 -4.72 -13.18 -8.15
CA GLY A 60 -5.55 -13.36 -6.95
C GLY A 60 -6.10 -12.07 -6.35
N PHE A 61 -5.60 -10.89 -6.74
CA PHE A 61 -6.11 -9.62 -6.22
C PHE A 61 -7.51 -9.27 -6.73
N SER A 62 -8.25 -8.53 -5.92
CA SER A 62 -9.55 -7.96 -6.27
C SER A 62 -9.47 -7.01 -7.47
N PRO A 63 -10.57 -6.82 -8.22
CA PRO A 63 -10.56 -6.06 -9.49
C PRO A 63 -9.98 -4.65 -9.40
N ASN A 64 -10.25 -3.93 -8.31
CA ASN A 64 -9.71 -2.59 -8.07
C ASN A 64 -8.17 -2.56 -8.02
N VAL A 65 -7.55 -3.57 -7.38
CA VAL A 65 -6.08 -3.67 -7.36
C VAL A 65 -5.54 -4.09 -8.71
N LYS A 66 -6.20 -5.02 -9.41
CA LYS A 66 -5.80 -5.43 -10.77
C LYS A 66 -5.79 -4.24 -11.73
N GLU A 67 -6.81 -3.39 -11.68
CA GLU A 67 -6.87 -2.17 -12.48
C GLU A 67 -5.67 -1.25 -12.22
N ILE A 68 -5.26 -1.10 -10.95
CA ILE A 68 -4.05 -0.34 -10.59
C ILE A 68 -2.80 -0.98 -11.19
N LEU A 69 -2.62 -2.29 -11.04
CA LEU A 69 -1.47 -3.01 -11.58
C LEU A 69 -1.37 -2.89 -13.12
N GLU A 70 -2.51 -2.91 -13.81
CA GLU A 70 -2.59 -2.71 -15.27
C GLU A 70 -2.22 -1.28 -15.66
N LYS A 71 -2.75 -0.27 -14.98
CA LYS A 71 -2.43 1.15 -15.24
C LYS A 71 -0.95 1.44 -15.05
N PHE A 72 -0.31 0.84 -14.06
CA PHE A 72 1.14 0.93 -13.82
C PHE A 72 1.97 0.04 -14.75
N LYS A 73 1.33 -0.77 -15.61
CA LYS A 73 2.01 -1.75 -16.47
C LYS A 73 2.98 -2.66 -15.67
N PHE A 74 2.57 -3.00 -14.45
CA PHE A 74 3.42 -3.71 -13.49
C PHE A 74 3.92 -5.05 -14.04
N ARG A 75 3.11 -5.75 -14.84
CA ARG A 75 3.50 -7.03 -15.44
C ARG A 75 4.70 -6.92 -16.36
N ASN A 76 4.88 -5.79 -17.06
CA ASN A 76 6.04 -5.58 -17.92
C ASN A 76 7.34 -5.55 -17.10
N GLN A 77 7.29 -5.13 -15.85
CA GLN A 77 8.46 -5.10 -14.96
C GLN A 77 8.86 -6.51 -14.49
N ILE A 78 7.93 -7.46 -14.49
CA ILE A 78 8.21 -8.85 -14.09
C ILE A 78 9.21 -9.48 -15.06
N ASP A 79 9.02 -9.29 -16.37
CA ASP A 79 9.93 -9.80 -17.38
C ASP A 79 11.34 -9.22 -17.21
N THR A 80 11.44 -7.91 -17.00
CA THR A 80 12.71 -7.23 -16.72
C THR A 80 13.39 -7.78 -15.47
N MET A 81 12.63 -8.03 -14.39
CA MET A 81 13.18 -8.59 -13.15
C MET A 81 13.62 -10.05 -13.31
N ILE A 82 12.93 -10.82 -14.16
CA ILE A 82 13.32 -12.21 -14.48
C ILE A 82 14.59 -12.25 -15.33
N GLU A 83 14.68 -11.40 -16.35
CA GLU A 83 15.86 -11.29 -17.20
C GLU A 83 17.11 -10.88 -16.39
N ALA A 84 16.94 -9.94 -15.47
CA ALA A 84 17.98 -9.50 -14.56
C ALA A 84 18.27 -10.48 -13.39
N ASP A 85 17.51 -11.56 -13.24
CA ASP A 85 17.63 -12.54 -12.16
C ASP A 85 17.43 -11.95 -10.75
N ILE A 86 16.58 -10.92 -10.61
CA ILE A 86 16.38 -10.20 -9.35
C ILE A 86 15.00 -10.42 -8.71
N LEU A 87 14.01 -10.98 -9.42
CA LEU A 87 12.64 -11.12 -8.90
C LEU A 87 12.60 -11.87 -7.57
N GLY A 88 13.33 -12.97 -7.45
CA GLY A 88 13.41 -13.75 -6.21
C GLY A 88 13.99 -12.95 -5.05
N ALA A 89 15.08 -12.22 -5.29
CA ALA A 89 15.72 -11.38 -4.29
C ALA A 89 14.82 -10.20 -3.85
N VAL A 90 14.07 -9.62 -4.77
CA VAL A 90 13.08 -8.56 -4.46
C VAL A 90 11.98 -9.11 -3.57
N ILE A 91 11.36 -10.25 -3.94
CA ILE A 91 10.33 -10.89 -3.11
C ILE A 91 10.87 -11.21 -1.72
N GLU A 92 12.08 -11.80 -1.63
CA GLU A 92 12.73 -12.14 -0.37
C GLU A 92 12.90 -10.91 0.52
N LYS A 93 13.30 -9.76 -0.05
CA LYS A 93 13.40 -8.51 0.72
C LYS A 93 12.06 -8.05 1.27
N PHE A 94 10.99 -8.09 0.46
CA PHE A 94 9.65 -7.68 0.91
C PHE A 94 9.05 -8.58 1.99
N VAL A 95 9.40 -9.86 2.04
CA VAL A 95 8.92 -10.81 3.06
C VAL A 95 9.90 -11.01 4.21
N SER A 96 11.04 -10.31 4.19
CA SER A 96 12.05 -10.37 5.24
C SER A 96 11.47 -10.01 6.61
N SER A 97 11.92 -10.69 7.64
CA SER A 97 11.57 -10.36 9.03
C SER A 97 12.15 -9.04 9.52
N ASP A 98 12.98 -8.37 8.71
CA ASP A 98 13.61 -7.09 9.02
C ASP A 98 12.76 -5.90 8.54
N ILE A 99 11.69 -6.18 7.77
CA ILE A 99 10.78 -5.17 7.22
C ILE A 99 9.37 -5.43 7.76
N ASN A 100 8.71 -4.37 8.23
CA ASN A 100 7.29 -4.40 8.56
C ASN A 100 6.54 -3.34 7.75
N LEU A 101 5.81 -3.75 6.74
CA LEU A 101 4.93 -2.90 5.93
C LEU A 101 3.47 -2.95 6.39
N SER A 102 3.19 -3.65 7.50
CA SER A 102 1.86 -3.75 8.07
C SER A 102 1.57 -2.54 8.99
N PRO A 103 0.32 -2.07 9.07
CA PRO A 103 -0.06 -1.08 10.07
C PRO A 103 0.04 -1.61 11.51
N ASN A 104 0.13 -2.92 11.69
CA ASN A 104 0.25 -3.53 13.00
C ASN A 104 1.72 -3.70 13.42
N PRO A 105 2.09 -3.35 14.66
CA PRO A 105 3.44 -3.56 15.17
C PRO A 105 3.75 -5.06 15.31
N ILE A 106 5.02 -5.41 15.16
CA ILE A 106 5.55 -6.77 15.40
C ILE A 106 6.33 -6.75 16.70
N TYR A 107 6.05 -7.72 17.58
CA TYR A 107 6.71 -7.90 18.85
C TYR A 107 7.64 -9.12 18.82
N LYS A 108 8.66 -9.14 19.69
CA LYS A 108 9.60 -10.25 19.85
C LYS A 108 9.04 -11.38 20.72
N ASP A 109 8.08 -11.03 21.56
CA ASP A 109 7.50 -11.89 22.60
C ASP A 109 5.96 -11.96 22.44
N GLU A 110 5.36 -13.04 22.89
CA GLU A 110 3.91 -13.26 22.85
C GLU A 110 3.15 -12.27 23.75
N GLU A 111 3.78 -11.82 24.84
CA GLU A 111 3.21 -10.87 25.80
C GLU A 111 3.19 -9.43 25.25
N LYS A 112 3.76 -9.19 24.05
CA LYS A 112 3.86 -7.89 23.38
C LYS A 112 4.54 -6.81 24.22
N THR A 113 5.56 -7.19 24.99
CA THR A 113 6.33 -6.29 25.84
C THR A 113 7.54 -5.69 25.11
N ILE A 114 8.13 -6.43 24.17
CA ILE A 114 9.33 -6.03 23.44
C ILE A 114 8.98 -5.79 21.98
N LEU A 115 8.92 -4.52 21.58
CA LEU A 115 8.66 -4.12 20.19
C LEU A 115 9.83 -4.55 19.31
N LYS A 116 9.56 -5.30 18.23
CA LYS A 116 10.55 -5.64 17.20
C LYS A 116 10.54 -4.57 16.09
N HIS A 117 9.36 -4.33 15.52
CA HIS A 117 9.14 -3.32 14.50
C HIS A 117 7.84 -2.56 14.79
N PRO A 118 7.85 -1.24 14.70
CA PRO A 118 6.61 -0.44 14.76
C PRO A 118 5.70 -0.81 13.60
N GLY A 119 4.41 -0.52 13.75
CA GLY A 119 3.47 -0.53 12.64
C GLY A 119 3.80 0.63 11.69
N LEU A 120 3.50 0.42 10.41
CA LEU A 120 3.68 1.42 9.37
C LEU A 120 2.29 1.92 8.94
N ASP A 121 1.95 3.12 9.34
CA ASP A 121 0.71 3.78 8.93
C ASP A 121 0.81 4.36 7.50
N ASN A 122 -0.28 4.93 7.00
CA ASN A 122 -0.30 5.52 5.66
C ASN A 122 0.68 6.71 5.53
N HIS A 123 0.91 7.45 6.60
CA HIS A 123 1.87 8.55 6.62
C HIS A 123 3.29 8.01 6.44
N GLY A 124 3.69 7.04 7.25
CA GLY A 124 5.00 6.40 7.16
C GLY A 124 5.22 5.70 5.81
N MET A 125 4.17 5.06 5.24
CA MET A 125 4.25 4.49 3.90
C MET A 125 4.49 5.55 2.84
N GLY A 126 3.81 6.71 2.94
CA GLY A 126 4.04 7.86 2.06
C GLY A 126 5.49 8.36 2.13
N THR A 127 6.03 8.51 3.34
CA THR A 127 7.42 8.94 3.56
C THR A 127 8.44 7.97 2.93
N ILE A 128 8.21 6.64 3.06
CA ILE A 128 9.06 5.63 2.42
C ILE A 128 9.02 5.77 0.90
N PHE A 129 7.82 5.94 0.34
CA PHE A 129 7.65 6.09 -1.11
C PHE A 129 8.35 7.35 -1.64
N GLU A 130 8.20 8.47 -0.94
CA GLU A 130 8.88 9.74 -1.26
C GLU A 130 10.41 9.56 -1.24
N GLU A 131 10.95 8.89 -0.23
CA GLU A 131 12.40 8.64 -0.12
C GLU A 131 12.90 7.71 -1.23
N LEU A 132 12.12 6.70 -1.64
CA LEU A 132 12.48 5.83 -2.76
C LEU A 132 12.53 6.61 -4.08
N ILE A 133 11.55 7.49 -4.34
CA ILE A 133 11.56 8.34 -5.54
C ILE A 133 12.72 9.31 -5.51
N ARG A 134 13.00 9.94 -4.36
CA ARG A 134 14.14 10.84 -4.21
C ARG A 134 15.44 10.15 -4.58
N ARG A 135 15.71 8.96 -4.03
CA ARG A 135 16.91 8.18 -4.33
C ARG A 135 16.98 7.77 -5.79
N PHE A 136 15.87 7.33 -6.36
CA PHE A 136 15.81 6.96 -7.77
C PHE A 136 16.18 8.13 -8.68
N ASN A 137 15.66 9.33 -8.40
CA ASN A 137 15.96 10.53 -9.17
C ASN A 137 17.43 10.95 -9.02
N GLU A 138 17.99 10.89 -7.80
CA GLU A 138 19.41 11.16 -7.56
C GLU A 138 20.33 10.20 -8.32
N GLU A 139 20.02 8.91 -8.32
CA GLU A 139 20.79 7.89 -9.05
C GLU A 139 20.74 8.07 -10.57
N ASN A 140 19.64 8.59 -11.10
CA ASN A 140 19.44 8.84 -12.53
C ASN A 140 19.81 10.26 -12.97
N ASN A 141 20.36 11.10 -12.08
CA ASN A 141 20.65 12.52 -12.33
C ASN A 141 19.43 13.32 -12.82
N GLU A 142 18.22 12.93 -12.38
CA GLU A 142 17.01 13.71 -12.63
C GLU A 142 16.87 14.80 -11.59
N GLU A 143 16.41 16.00 -11.99
CA GLU A 143 16.23 17.11 -11.06
C GLU A 143 15.10 16.76 -10.06
N ALA A 144 15.48 16.55 -8.80
CA ALA A 144 14.59 16.10 -7.73
C ALA A 144 13.40 17.04 -7.43
N GLY A 145 13.49 18.29 -7.88
CA GLY A 145 12.47 19.32 -7.64
C GLY A 145 11.24 19.24 -8.53
N GLU A 146 11.26 18.45 -9.61
CA GLU A 146 10.17 18.44 -10.58
C GLU A 146 9.02 17.47 -10.22
N HIS A 147 9.22 16.55 -9.27
CA HIS A 147 8.32 15.41 -9.11
C HIS A 147 7.58 15.30 -7.78
N TRP A 148 7.95 16.07 -6.76
CA TRP A 148 7.25 16.02 -5.47
C TRP A 148 7.45 17.26 -4.60
N THR A 149 6.44 17.56 -3.77
CA THR A 149 6.52 18.62 -2.76
C THR A 149 6.88 18.00 -1.42
N PRO A 150 7.93 18.47 -0.71
CA PRO A 150 8.30 17.96 0.61
C PRO A 150 7.12 17.94 1.57
N ARG A 151 6.98 16.85 2.33
CA ARG A 151 5.80 16.63 3.18
C ARG A 151 5.63 17.68 4.27
N ASP A 152 6.74 18.15 4.86
CA ASP A 152 6.75 19.23 5.84
C ASP A 152 6.21 20.56 5.26
N VAL A 153 6.51 20.83 3.98
CA VAL A 153 5.94 21.98 3.25
C VAL A 153 4.43 21.78 3.04
N VAL A 154 4.01 20.57 2.66
CA VAL A 154 2.58 20.23 2.49
C VAL A 154 1.83 20.38 3.82
N GLU A 155 2.40 19.91 4.93
CA GLU A 155 1.82 20.07 6.26
C GLU A 155 1.71 21.56 6.65
N LEU A 156 2.75 22.35 6.42
CA LEU A 156 2.70 23.80 6.64
C LEU A 156 1.59 24.45 5.81
N MET A 157 1.46 24.09 4.54
CA MET A 157 0.42 24.63 3.66
C MET A 157 -0.99 24.26 4.18
N ALA A 158 -1.19 23.01 4.60
CA ALA A 158 -2.44 22.56 5.20
C ALA A 158 -2.75 23.33 6.51
N ASP A 159 -1.76 23.55 7.36
CA ASP A 159 -1.92 24.33 8.59
C ASP A 159 -2.27 25.80 8.30
N LEU A 160 -1.63 26.43 7.32
CA LEU A 160 -1.97 27.80 6.93
C LEU A 160 -3.41 27.93 6.41
N ILE A 161 -3.96 26.89 5.81
CA ILE A 161 -5.35 26.86 5.30
C ILE A 161 -6.34 26.61 6.45
N PHE A 162 -6.10 25.59 7.26
CA PHE A 162 -7.11 25.08 8.20
C PHE A 162 -7.04 25.69 9.61
N MET A 163 -5.86 26.07 10.10
CA MET A 163 -5.74 26.64 11.44
C MET A 163 -6.51 27.95 11.64
N PRO A 164 -6.53 28.90 10.67
CA PRO A 164 -7.31 30.11 10.81
C PRO A 164 -8.84 29.90 10.92
N ILE A 165 -9.32 28.75 10.41
CA ILE A 165 -10.75 28.41 10.43
C ILE A 165 -11.05 27.21 11.34
N ALA A 166 -10.08 26.79 12.17
CA ALA A 166 -10.21 25.61 13.01
C ALA A 166 -11.48 25.60 13.86
N ASP A 167 -11.87 26.78 14.36
CA ASP A 167 -13.09 26.97 15.15
C ASP A 167 -14.39 26.75 14.38
N GLN A 168 -14.33 26.76 13.06
CA GLN A 168 -15.50 26.58 12.18
C GLN A 168 -15.62 25.14 11.68
N ILE A 169 -14.54 24.34 11.81
CA ILE A 169 -14.49 22.92 11.37
C ILE A 169 -15.31 22.10 12.37
N LYS A 170 -16.27 21.33 11.84
CA LYS A 170 -17.17 20.44 12.59
C LYS A 170 -17.01 19.01 12.08
N ASP A 171 -17.59 18.06 12.77
CA ASP A 171 -17.76 16.69 12.28
C ASP A 171 -18.82 16.70 11.16
N ALA A 172 -18.35 16.86 9.93
CA ALA A 172 -19.17 16.98 8.72
C ALA A 172 -18.39 16.51 7.49
N THR A 173 -19.09 16.33 6.38
CA THR A 173 -18.45 16.03 5.08
C THR A 173 -17.94 17.33 4.45
N TYR A 174 -16.66 17.35 4.11
CA TYR A 174 -16.00 18.45 3.40
C TYR A 174 -15.54 17.97 2.03
N SER A 175 -15.64 18.86 1.03
CA SER A 175 -15.04 18.65 -0.29
C SER A 175 -13.76 19.46 -0.39
N CYS A 176 -12.65 18.77 -0.66
CA CYS A 176 -11.37 19.40 -0.93
C CYS A 176 -11.05 19.28 -2.41
N TYR A 177 -10.61 20.38 -3.02
CA TYR A 177 -10.24 20.44 -4.42
C TYR A 177 -8.80 20.95 -4.56
N ASP A 178 -7.99 20.21 -5.28
CA ASP A 178 -6.64 20.59 -5.68
C ASP A 178 -6.53 20.48 -7.19
N GLY A 179 -6.43 21.64 -7.87
CA GLY A 179 -6.38 21.74 -9.33
C GLY A 179 -5.06 21.30 -9.95
N ALA A 180 -4.02 21.06 -9.12
CA ALA A 180 -2.69 20.62 -9.53
C ALA A 180 -2.18 19.50 -8.61
N CYS A 181 -3.04 18.54 -8.29
CA CYS A 181 -2.88 17.58 -7.19
C CYS A 181 -1.65 16.68 -7.28
N GLY A 182 -1.04 16.52 -8.46
CA GLY A 182 0.09 15.59 -8.62
C GLY A 182 -0.25 14.20 -8.11
N THR A 183 0.50 13.72 -7.12
CA THR A 183 0.26 12.43 -6.44
C THR A 183 -0.82 12.47 -5.36
N GLY A 184 -1.43 13.62 -5.12
CA GLY A 184 -2.48 13.82 -4.12
C GLY A 184 -1.98 14.08 -2.70
N GLY A 185 -0.70 14.42 -2.51
CA GLY A 185 -0.11 14.66 -1.20
C GLY A 185 -0.83 15.73 -0.38
N MET A 186 -1.16 16.87 -1.01
CA MET A 186 -1.94 17.93 -0.36
C MET A 186 -3.32 17.45 0.11
N LEU A 187 -4.04 16.69 -0.73
CA LEU A 187 -5.37 16.18 -0.39
C LEU A 187 -5.32 15.19 0.78
N THR A 188 -4.30 14.33 0.83
CA THR A 188 -4.12 13.37 1.91
C THR A 188 -3.87 14.07 3.24
N VAL A 189 -2.94 15.02 3.27
CA VAL A 189 -2.62 15.80 4.49
C VAL A 189 -3.81 16.68 4.90
N ALA A 190 -4.52 17.27 3.94
CA ALA A 190 -5.74 18.04 4.21
C ALA A 190 -6.81 17.18 4.89
N GLN A 191 -7.02 15.95 4.43
CA GLN A 191 -7.95 15.01 5.04
C GLN A 191 -7.54 14.68 6.49
N GLU A 192 -6.28 14.32 6.72
CA GLU A 192 -5.75 14.02 8.07
C GLU A 192 -5.91 15.22 9.02
N ARG A 193 -5.65 16.42 8.53
CA ARG A 193 -5.76 17.64 9.32
C ARG A 193 -7.21 17.97 9.68
N LEU A 194 -8.14 17.87 8.71
CA LEU A 194 -9.57 18.08 8.96
C LEU A 194 -10.13 17.08 9.97
N GLN A 195 -9.77 15.80 9.85
CA GLN A 195 -10.17 14.76 10.83
C GLN A 195 -9.65 15.08 12.23
N THR A 196 -8.37 15.49 12.32
CA THR A 196 -7.76 15.85 13.61
C THR A 196 -8.45 17.06 14.26
N LEU A 197 -8.80 18.08 13.48
CA LEU A 197 -9.48 19.28 13.99
C LEU A 197 -10.92 18.99 14.38
N ALA A 198 -11.65 18.16 13.63
CA ALA A 198 -13.00 17.74 13.96
C ALA A 198 -13.05 16.90 15.23
N ALA A 199 -12.08 15.98 15.44
CA ALA A 199 -12.02 15.11 16.62
C ALA A 199 -11.65 15.84 17.94
N ARG A 200 -11.13 17.06 17.90
CA ARG A 200 -10.77 17.86 19.09
C ARG A 200 -11.98 18.54 19.77
N ARG A 201 -13.16 18.32 19.26
CA ARG A 201 -14.43 18.88 19.76
C ARG A 201 -15.37 17.80 20.25
#